data_9d514ffbc5173bcada99fc978199cdb8
#
_entry.id   9d514ffbc5173bcada99fc978199cdb8
#
_cell.length_a   1.000
_cell.length_b   1.000
_cell.length_c   1.000
_cell.angle_alpha   90.00
_cell.angle_beta   90.00
_cell.angle_gamma   90.00
#
_symmetry.space_group_name_H-M   'P 1'
#
loop_
_entity.id
_entity.type
_entity.pdbx_description
1 polymer ?
#
loop_
_entity_poly.entity_id
_entity_poly.type
_entity_poly.pdbx_seq_one_letter_code
_entity_poly.pdbx_strand_id
1 'polypeptide(L)'
;TYNKEAFVYVPDSYSPGHPANIVYLTHGWWGNAAGLADTVAPVVDNLEDRGEVSPTIVVFATYYPDRSFATEDYEDDYALNRFFATTEIDTLIEAVESRYTTFARGDTSAKSLQESRRHRAFGGFSMGATTTWDVFALRPQYFYGYMPMAGESWIGREEDADEERLAE
;
A
#
# COMPACT_ATOMS: atom_id res chain seq x y z
N THR A 1 0.81 -21.14 4.75
CA THR A 1 1.45 -19.85 5.06
C THR A 1 2.45 -19.54 3.96
N TYR A 2 2.34 -18.40 3.32
CA TYR A 2 3.28 -17.93 2.30
C TYR A 2 4.19 -16.88 2.91
N ASN A 3 5.45 -16.89 2.50
CA ASN A 3 6.38 -15.80 2.81
C ASN A 3 6.32 -14.80 1.67
N LYS A 4 5.95 -13.57 2.00
CA LYS A 4 6.00 -12.44 1.07
C LYS A 4 7.07 -11.46 1.54
N GLU A 5 7.72 -10.83 0.57
CA GLU A 5 8.70 -9.78 0.83
C GLU A 5 8.09 -8.42 0.51
N ALA A 6 8.35 -7.45 1.36
CA ALA A 6 8.10 -6.05 1.09
C ALA A 6 9.42 -5.29 1.18
N PHE A 7 9.63 -4.34 0.28
CA PHE A 7 10.80 -3.46 0.30
C PHE A 7 10.40 -2.15 0.95
N VAL A 8 11.26 -1.63 1.80
CA VAL A 8 11.01 -0.38 2.51
C VAL A 8 12.11 0.60 2.17
N TYR A 9 11.75 1.67 1.46
CA TYR A 9 12.60 2.83 1.29
C TYR A 9 12.48 3.69 2.55
N VAL A 10 13.61 4.04 3.11
CA VAL A 10 13.72 4.93 4.27
C VAL A 10 14.57 6.12 3.83
N PRO A 11 14.05 7.34 3.86
CA PRO A 11 14.77 8.51 3.39
C PRO A 11 16.00 8.81 4.25
N ASP A 12 17.01 9.43 3.67
CA ASP A 12 18.24 9.81 4.38
C ASP A 12 17.99 10.80 5.53
N SER A 13 16.95 11.63 5.40
CA SER A 13 16.51 12.55 6.46
C SER A 13 15.76 11.89 7.61
N TYR A 14 15.42 10.60 7.48
CA TYR A 14 14.69 9.87 8.53
C TYR A 14 15.47 9.86 9.85
N SER A 15 14.76 10.13 10.93
CA SER A 15 15.30 10.06 12.28
C SER A 15 14.32 9.38 13.22
N PRO A 16 14.75 8.38 14.00
CA PRO A 16 13.87 7.69 14.97
C PRO A 16 13.21 8.63 15.99
N GLY A 17 13.74 9.85 16.17
CA GLY A 17 13.16 10.87 17.07
C GLY A 17 12.01 11.68 16.45
N HIS A 18 11.80 11.59 15.15
CA HIS A 18 10.80 12.39 14.43
C HIS A 18 9.93 11.48 13.55
N PRO A 19 8.60 11.59 13.64
CA PRO A 19 7.72 10.74 12.85
C PRO A 19 7.75 11.12 11.38
N ALA A 20 7.85 10.12 10.50
CA ALA A 20 7.76 10.25 9.05
C ALA A 20 6.36 9.92 8.54
N ASN A 21 5.99 10.51 7.40
CA ASN A 21 4.85 10.03 6.62
C ASN A 21 5.15 8.65 6.05
N ILE A 22 4.10 7.91 5.67
CA ILE A 22 4.28 6.60 5.07
C ILE A 22 3.33 6.39 3.89
N VAL A 23 3.86 5.81 2.81
CA VAL A 23 3.11 5.46 1.61
C VAL A 23 3.32 3.98 1.32
N TYR A 24 2.23 3.27 1.10
CA TYR A 24 2.23 1.89 0.64
C TYR A 24 1.93 1.86 -0.85
N LEU A 25 2.76 1.16 -1.63
CA LEU A 25 2.61 1.06 -3.08
C LEU A 25 2.59 -0.40 -3.54
N THR A 26 1.70 -0.70 -4.48
CA THR A 26 1.61 -2.01 -5.14
C THR A 26 1.84 -1.88 -6.64
N HIS A 27 2.45 -2.91 -7.23
CA HIS A 27 2.83 -2.99 -8.64
C HIS A 27 1.67 -3.43 -9.55
N GLY A 28 1.86 -3.35 -10.86
CA GLY A 28 0.95 -3.92 -11.86
C GLY A 28 1.13 -5.44 -12.00
N TRP A 29 0.26 -6.06 -12.80
CA TRP A 29 0.16 -7.52 -12.96
C TRP A 29 1.50 -8.23 -13.24
N TRP A 30 2.31 -7.73 -14.18
CA TRP A 30 3.61 -8.29 -14.52
C TRP A 30 4.76 -7.80 -13.64
N GLY A 31 4.48 -6.93 -12.69
CA GLY A 31 5.48 -6.35 -11.81
C GLY A 31 5.77 -7.22 -10.58
N ASN A 32 6.62 -6.67 -9.74
CA ASN A 32 6.92 -7.17 -8.40
C ASN A 32 7.35 -6.00 -7.51
N ALA A 33 7.40 -6.23 -6.21
CA ALA A 33 7.75 -5.20 -5.25
C ALA A 33 9.18 -4.64 -5.44
N ALA A 34 10.15 -5.50 -5.79
CA ALA A 34 11.54 -5.08 -6.01
C ALA A 34 11.66 -4.13 -7.21
N GLY A 35 11.09 -4.51 -8.38
CA GLY A 35 11.13 -3.67 -9.58
C GLY A 35 10.39 -2.34 -9.40
N LEU A 36 9.31 -2.32 -8.60
CA LEU A 36 8.64 -1.08 -8.24
C LEU A 36 9.53 -0.21 -7.34
N ALA A 37 10.21 -0.81 -6.37
CA ALA A 37 11.15 -0.12 -5.50
C ALA A 37 12.32 0.50 -6.30
N ASP A 38 12.94 -0.27 -7.20
CA ASP A 38 14.03 0.19 -8.05
C ASP A 38 13.65 1.40 -8.92
N THR A 39 12.37 1.48 -9.31
CA THR A 39 11.86 2.55 -10.16
C THR A 39 11.45 3.79 -9.37
N VAL A 40 10.79 3.62 -8.23
CA VAL A 40 10.14 4.71 -7.51
C VAL A 40 11.02 5.31 -6.41
N ALA A 41 11.83 4.49 -5.71
CA ALA A 41 12.65 5.00 -4.61
C ALA A 41 13.60 6.15 -5.04
N PRO A 42 14.31 6.06 -6.20
CA PRO A 42 15.15 7.18 -6.65
C PRO A 42 14.37 8.48 -6.97
N VAL A 43 13.09 8.35 -7.35
CA VAL A 43 12.24 9.52 -7.60
C VAL A 43 11.88 10.20 -6.28
N VAL A 44 11.49 9.42 -5.27
CA VAL A 44 11.16 9.94 -3.93
C VAL A 44 12.38 10.60 -3.30
N ASP A 45 13.53 9.95 -3.40
CA ASP A 45 14.82 10.46 -2.93
C ASP A 45 15.15 11.85 -3.53
N ASN A 46 15.04 11.97 -4.86
CA ASN A 46 15.23 13.24 -5.54
C ASN A 46 14.21 14.34 -5.14
N LEU A 47 12.96 13.98 -4.87
CA LEU A 47 11.94 14.93 -4.41
C LEU A 47 12.23 15.41 -2.99
N GLU A 48 12.71 14.51 -2.13
CA GLU A 48 13.11 14.85 -0.78
C GLU A 48 14.32 15.76 -0.74
N ASP A 49 15.36 15.46 -1.51
CA ASP A 49 16.57 16.29 -1.65
C ASP A 49 16.25 17.72 -2.10
N ARG A 50 15.20 17.89 -2.90
CA ARG A 50 14.70 19.21 -3.32
C ARG A 50 13.79 19.89 -2.29
N GLY A 51 13.43 19.19 -1.22
CA GLY A 51 12.46 19.68 -0.23
C GLY A 51 11.03 19.77 -0.77
N GLU A 52 10.71 19.04 -1.85
CA GLU A 52 9.38 19.00 -2.45
C GLU A 52 8.43 18.07 -1.70
N VAL A 53 8.98 17.11 -0.95
CA VAL A 53 8.23 16.22 -0.05
C VAL A 53 8.85 16.22 1.34
N SER A 54 8.02 16.05 2.36
CA SER A 54 8.50 15.83 3.73
C SER A 54 9.03 14.41 3.87
N PRO A 55 9.84 14.09 4.91
CA PRO A 55 10.34 12.74 5.14
C PRO A 55 9.23 11.70 5.02
N THR A 56 9.34 10.80 4.05
CA THR A 56 8.31 9.83 3.69
C THR A 56 8.92 8.45 3.50
N ILE A 57 8.51 7.51 4.34
CA ILE A 57 8.82 6.10 4.17
C ILE A 57 7.94 5.55 3.04
N VAL A 58 8.51 4.79 2.12
CA VAL A 58 7.73 4.12 1.06
C VAL A 58 7.86 2.61 1.19
N VAL A 59 6.72 1.95 1.27
CA VAL A 59 6.61 0.49 1.38
C VAL A 59 6.14 -0.08 0.06
N PHE A 60 6.98 -0.86 -0.58
CA PHE A 60 6.66 -1.54 -1.83
C PHE A 60 6.21 -2.96 -1.50
N ALA A 61 4.94 -3.23 -1.74
CA ALA A 61 4.28 -4.48 -1.39
C ALA A 61 3.83 -5.27 -2.63
N THR A 62 3.53 -6.54 -2.42
CA THR A 62 3.01 -7.43 -3.45
C THR A 62 1.83 -8.23 -2.93
N TYR A 63 0.85 -8.46 -3.79
CA TYR A 63 -0.25 -9.40 -3.57
C TYR A 63 0.11 -10.82 -4.02
N TYR A 64 1.22 -11.01 -4.75
CA TYR A 64 1.72 -12.33 -5.11
C TYR A 64 2.70 -12.88 -4.06
N PRO A 65 2.56 -14.15 -3.62
CA PRO A 65 3.62 -14.83 -2.87
C PRO A 65 4.89 -15.00 -3.72
N ASP A 66 4.74 -15.39 -4.96
CA ASP A 66 5.77 -15.46 -6.00
C ASP A 66 5.10 -15.42 -7.38
N ARG A 67 5.89 -15.39 -8.47
CA ARG A 67 5.38 -15.24 -9.81
C ARG A 67 4.53 -16.43 -10.31
N SER A 68 4.66 -17.62 -9.74
CA SER A 68 3.88 -18.79 -10.11
C SER A 68 2.39 -18.67 -9.75
N PHE A 69 2.04 -17.71 -8.89
CA PHE A 69 0.65 -17.39 -8.54
C PHE A 69 -0.05 -16.49 -9.56
N ALA A 70 0.69 -15.85 -10.46
CA ALA A 70 0.06 -15.07 -11.52
C ALA A 70 -0.50 -16.02 -12.59
N THR A 71 -1.78 -15.85 -12.91
CA THR A 71 -2.49 -16.62 -13.91
C THR A 71 -2.22 -16.11 -15.33
N GLU A 72 -2.85 -16.71 -16.34
CA GLU A 72 -2.77 -16.24 -17.75
C GLU A 72 -3.70 -15.03 -17.99
N ASP A 73 -4.73 -14.88 -17.16
CA ASP A 73 -5.67 -13.75 -17.19
C ASP A 73 -5.59 -12.99 -15.86
N TYR A 74 -5.34 -11.67 -15.93
CA TYR A 74 -5.20 -10.84 -14.74
C TYR A 74 -6.53 -10.71 -13.96
N GLU A 75 -7.68 -10.96 -14.59
CA GLU A 75 -8.97 -10.96 -13.90
C GLU A 75 -9.08 -12.13 -12.92
N ASP A 76 -8.47 -13.27 -13.23
CA ASP A 76 -8.44 -14.44 -12.34
C ASP A 76 -7.59 -14.20 -11.08
N ASP A 77 -6.69 -13.21 -11.12
CA ASP A 77 -5.83 -12.86 -9.99
C ASP A 77 -6.51 -11.92 -8.98
N TYR A 78 -7.70 -11.40 -9.29
CA TYR A 78 -8.37 -10.40 -8.46
C TYR A 78 -8.60 -10.85 -7.01
N ALA A 79 -8.87 -12.13 -6.81
CA ALA A 79 -9.00 -12.68 -5.46
C ALA A 79 -7.76 -12.45 -4.59
N LEU A 80 -6.55 -12.39 -5.18
CA LEU A 80 -5.31 -12.08 -4.45
C LEU A 80 -5.24 -10.61 -4.03
N ASN A 81 -5.73 -9.70 -4.87
CA ASN A 81 -5.81 -8.27 -4.55
C ASN A 81 -6.77 -8.02 -3.39
N ARG A 82 -7.95 -8.64 -3.44
CA ARG A 82 -8.92 -8.56 -2.34
C ARG A 82 -8.39 -9.17 -1.06
N PHE A 83 -7.75 -10.33 -1.14
CA PHE A 83 -7.13 -10.96 0.04
C PHE A 83 -6.05 -10.05 0.66
N PHE A 84 -5.24 -9.41 -0.18
CA PHE A 84 -4.28 -8.41 0.30
C PHE A 84 -4.98 -7.27 1.04
N ALA A 85 -6.00 -6.66 0.44
CA ALA A 85 -6.71 -5.51 1.01
C ALA A 85 -7.52 -5.86 2.28
N THR A 86 -8.03 -7.09 2.38
CA THR A 86 -8.86 -7.51 3.52
C THR A 86 -8.08 -8.12 4.68
N THR A 87 -6.94 -8.74 4.40
CA THR A 87 -6.25 -9.59 5.38
C THR A 87 -4.79 -9.25 5.55
N GLU A 88 -4.03 -9.12 4.46
CA GLU A 88 -2.57 -9.02 4.55
C GLU A 88 -2.09 -7.61 4.89
N ILE A 89 -2.84 -6.60 4.51
CA ILE A 89 -2.47 -5.20 4.73
C ILE A 89 -2.30 -4.87 6.22
N ASP A 90 -3.12 -5.45 7.09
CA ASP A 90 -3.02 -5.22 8.54
C ASP A 90 -1.70 -5.78 9.08
N THR A 91 -1.30 -6.97 8.62
CA THR A 91 -0.02 -7.58 8.99
C THR A 91 1.17 -6.79 8.43
N LEU A 92 1.05 -6.26 7.21
CA LEU A 92 2.09 -5.43 6.61
C LEU A 92 2.27 -4.12 7.37
N ILE A 93 1.18 -3.44 7.72
CA ILE A 93 1.21 -2.22 8.52
C ILE A 93 1.88 -2.49 9.87
N GLU A 94 1.48 -3.56 10.57
CA GLU A 94 2.07 -3.96 11.84
C GLU A 94 3.57 -4.22 11.69
N ALA A 95 3.97 -5.01 10.69
CA ALA A 95 5.36 -5.37 10.46
C ALA A 95 6.26 -4.16 10.19
N VAL A 96 5.75 -3.13 9.51
CA VAL A 96 6.52 -1.94 9.15
C VAL A 96 6.44 -0.87 10.24
N GLU A 97 5.22 -0.47 10.63
CA GLU A 97 5.06 0.67 11.54
C GLU A 97 5.39 0.36 13.00
N SER A 98 5.58 -0.92 13.37
CA SER A 98 6.19 -1.28 14.65
C SER A 98 7.72 -1.10 14.66
N ARG A 99 8.36 -1.04 13.48
CA ARG A 99 9.83 -0.95 13.33
C ARG A 99 10.33 0.46 13.05
N TYR A 100 9.52 1.26 12.37
CA TYR A 100 9.88 2.62 11.97
C TYR A 100 9.03 3.65 12.70
N THR A 101 9.62 4.79 13.03
CA THR A 101 8.88 5.89 13.66
C THR A 101 8.04 6.62 12.62
N THR A 102 6.79 6.20 12.50
CA THR A 102 5.73 6.90 11.76
C THR A 102 4.87 7.71 12.74
N PHE A 103 3.84 8.38 12.24
CA PHE A 103 2.87 9.08 13.12
C PHE A 103 2.03 8.15 14.00
N ALA A 104 2.03 6.82 13.72
CA ALA A 104 1.49 5.82 14.66
C ALA A 104 2.40 5.53 15.86
N ARG A 105 3.68 5.96 15.81
CA ARG A 105 4.64 5.87 16.92
C ARG A 105 4.82 4.44 17.47
N GLY A 106 4.76 3.43 16.60
CA GLY A 106 4.90 2.03 16.96
C GLY A 106 3.62 1.39 17.54
N ASP A 107 2.55 2.16 17.76
CA ASP A 107 1.25 1.62 18.15
C ASP A 107 0.40 1.35 16.89
N THR A 108 0.27 0.09 16.52
CA THR A 108 -0.51 -0.36 15.37
C THR A 108 -1.94 -0.79 15.72
N SER A 109 -2.43 -0.38 16.89
CA SER A 109 -3.85 -0.56 17.23
C SER A 109 -4.75 0.19 16.25
N ALA A 110 -5.96 -0.31 16.01
CA ALA A 110 -6.93 0.32 15.11
C ALA A 110 -7.16 1.80 15.45
N LYS A 111 -7.17 2.14 16.75
CA LYS A 111 -7.33 3.53 17.22
C LYS A 111 -6.15 4.40 16.79
N SER A 112 -4.92 3.96 17.03
CA SER A 112 -3.71 4.72 16.68
C SER A 112 -3.58 4.89 15.18
N LEU A 113 -3.87 3.83 14.39
CA LEU A 113 -3.87 3.90 12.94
C LEU A 113 -4.91 4.89 12.40
N GLN A 114 -6.10 4.95 13.00
CA GLN A 114 -7.13 5.92 12.65
C GLN A 114 -6.73 7.36 13.00
N GLU A 115 -6.16 7.58 14.17
CA GLU A 115 -5.71 8.90 14.62
C GLU A 115 -4.55 9.43 13.76
N SER A 116 -3.64 8.54 13.30
CA SER A 116 -2.49 8.87 12.45
C SER A 116 -2.78 8.82 10.94
N ARG A 117 -4.01 8.50 10.52
CA ARG A 117 -4.34 8.21 9.11
C ARG A 117 -3.96 9.31 8.12
N ARG A 118 -3.94 10.58 8.54
CA ARG A 118 -3.58 11.73 7.69
C ARG A 118 -2.14 11.70 7.17
N HIS A 119 -1.33 10.86 7.78
CA HIS A 119 0.09 10.68 7.43
C HIS A 119 0.35 9.35 6.72
N ARG A 120 -0.74 8.66 6.29
CA ARG A 120 -0.66 7.38 5.60
C ARG A 120 -1.43 7.42 4.29
N ALA A 121 -0.76 7.02 3.20
CA ALA A 121 -1.38 6.90 1.89
C ALA A 121 -1.17 5.50 1.31
N PHE A 122 -2.06 5.11 0.40
CA PHE A 122 -1.97 3.89 -0.38
C PHE A 122 -2.07 4.21 -1.86
N GLY A 123 -1.30 3.53 -2.69
CA GLY A 123 -1.34 3.69 -4.13
C GLY A 123 -0.89 2.43 -4.88
N GLY A 124 -1.11 2.44 -6.17
CA GLY A 124 -0.65 1.37 -7.04
C GLY A 124 -0.93 1.64 -8.50
N PHE A 125 -0.21 0.92 -9.36
CA PHE A 125 -0.27 1.07 -10.80
C PHE A 125 -0.97 -0.12 -11.44
N SER A 126 -1.84 0.13 -12.44
CA SER A 126 -2.57 -0.92 -13.19
C SER A 126 -3.36 -1.82 -12.22
N MET A 127 -3.05 -3.11 -12.12
CA MET A 127 -3.65 -4.01 -11.13
C MET A 127 -3.43 -3.54 -9.68
N GLY A 128 -2.34 -2.84 -9.38
CA GLY A 128 -2.15 -2.16 -8.10
C GLY A 128 -3.13 -1.01 -7.86
N ALA A 129 -3.66 -0.39 -8.93
CA ALA A 129 -4.74 0.58 -8.80
C ALA A 129 -6.06 -0.11 -8.37
N THR A 130 -6.34 -1.30 -8.89
CA THR A 130 -7.46 -2.14 -8.44
C THR A 130 -7.34 -2.44 -6.95
N THR A 131 -6.15 -2.84 -6.48
CA THR A 131 -5.88 -3.02 -5.03
C THR A 131 -6.10 -1.72 -4.25
N THR A 132 -5.74 -0.57 -4.84
CA THR A 132 -5.94 0.74 -4.18
C THR A 132 -7.42 1.05 -3.98
N TRP A 133 -8.27 0.71 -4.94
CA TRP A 133 -9.72 0.85 -4.81
C TRP A 133 -10.29 -0.07 -3.74
N ASP A 134 -9.81 -1.32 -3.65
CA ASP A 134 -10.20 -2.24 -2.58
C ASP A 134 -9.80 -1.71 -1.20
N VAL A 135 -8.58 -1.18 -1.06
CA VAL A 135 -8.11 -0.58 0.20
C VAL A 135 -8.93 0.67 0.54
N PHE A 136 -9.29 1.49 -0.46
CA PHE A 136 -10.17 2.64 -0.27
C PHE A 136 -11.54 2.21 0.30
N ALA A 137 -12.15 1.19 -0.26
CA ALA A 137 -13.47 0.72 0.15
C ALA A 137 -13.45 -0.01 1.51
N LEU A 138 -12.39 -0.78 1.79
CA LEU A 138 -12.35 -1.71 2.90
C LEU A 138 -11.55 -1.21 4.12
N ARG A 139 -10.67 -0.22 3.94
CA ARG A 139 -9.77 0.33 4.97
C ARG A 139 -9.74 1.87 5.04
N PRO A 140 -10.86 2.59 4.79
CA PRO A 140 -10.84 4.06 4.76
C PRO A 140 -10.44 4.68 6.09
N GLN A 141 -10.59 3.93 7.18
CA GLN A 141 -10.21 4.39 8.52
C GLN A 141 -8.70 4.46 8.74
N TYR A 142 -7.88 3.75 7.94
CA TYR A 142 -6.43 3.69 8.15
C TYR A 142 -5.64 4.60 7.22
N PHE A 143 -6.22 4.98 6.09
CA PHE A 143 -5.57 5.80 5.08
C PHE A 143 -6.33 7.10 4.84
N TYR A 144 -5.62 8.14 4.44
CA TYR A 144 -6.20 9.43 4.07
C TYR A 144 -6.00 9.73 2.59
N GLY A 145 -4.85 9.39 2.04
CA GLY A 145 -4.52 9.56 0.62
C GLY A 145 -4.62 8.25 -0.14
N TYR A 146 -5.22 8.32 -1.34
CA TYR A 146 -5.31 7.19 -2.27
C TYR A 146 -4.87 7.61 -3.65
N MET A 147 -4.06 6.79 -4.29
CA MET A 147 -3.45 7.07 -5.59
C MET A 147 -3.59 5.86 -6.52
N PRO A 148 -4.81 5.58 -7.02
CA PRO A 148 -5.02 4.56 -8.04
C PRO A 148 -4.52 5.09 -9.38
N MET A 149 -3.45 4.51 -9.93
CA MET A 149 -2.83 4.94 -11.18
C MET A 149 -3.11 3.95 -12.30
N ALA A 150 -3.73 4.42 -13.39
CA ALA A 150 -3.95 3.66 -14.62
C ALA A 150 -4.67 2.29 -14.40
N GLY A 151 -5.69 2.25 -13.55
CA GLY A 151 -6.53 1.09 -13.31
C GLY A 151 -7.89 1.49 -12.74
N GLU A 152 -8.87 0.65 -13.00
CA GLU A 152 -10.25 0.84 -12.57
C GLU A 152 -10.58 0.07 -11.28
N SER A 153 -11.71 0.41 -10.67
CA SER A 153 -12.26 -0.37 -9.56
C SER A 153 -12.93 -1.64 -10.08
N TRP A 154 -12.65 -2.76 -9.41
CA TRP A 154 -13.35 -4.02 -9.65
C TRP A 154 -14.30 -4.40 -8.52
N ILE A 155 -14.50 -3.51 -7.58
CA ILE A 155 -15.54 -3.62 -6.57
C ILE A 155 -16.87 -3.61 -7.33
N GLY A 156 -17.70 -4.60 -7.17
CA GLY A 156 -18.94 -4.76 -7.94
C GLY A 156 -18.86 -5.81 -9.06
N ARG A 157 -17.68 -6.29 -9.40
CA ARG A 157 -17.54 -7.43 -10.33
C ARG A 157 -17.74 -8.79 -9.64
N GLU A 158 -17.63 -8.84 -8.31
CA GLU A 158 -17.96 -10.02 -7.51
C GLU A 158 -19.44 -9.98 -7.10
N GLU A 159 -20.11 -11.14 -7.06
CA GLU A 159 -21.54 -11.28 -6.73
C GLU A 159 -21.91 -10.71 -5.35
N ASP A 160 -20.94 -10.51 -4.45
CA ASP A 160 -21.12 -9.97 -3.10
C ASP A 160 -20.68 -8.49 -2.95
N ALA A 161 -20.38 -7.80 -4.03
CA ALA A 161 -19.89 -6.44 -3.94
C ALA A 161 -21.05 -5.45 -3.82
N ASP A 162 -21.10 -4.85 -2.67
CA ASP A 162 -22.08 -3.86 -2.28
C ASP A 162 -21.66 -2.47 -2.85
N GLU A 163 -22.06 -2.19 -4.09
CA GLU A 163 -21.77 -0.89 -4.73
C GLU A 163 -22.34 0.28 -3.91
N GLU A 164 -23.39 0.05 -3.10
CA GLU A 164 -23.97 1.07 -2.22
C GLU A 164 -22.98 1.53 -1.15
N ARG A 165 -22.02 0.68 -0.73
CA ARG A 165 -20.99 1.06 0.25
C ARG A 165 -19.95 2.06 -0.26
N LEU A 166 -19.88 2.27 -1.56
CA LEU A 166 -18.97 3.27 -2.15
C LEU A 166 -19.63 4.65 -2.28
N ALA A 167 -20.94 4.72 -2.16
CA ALA A 167 -21.72 5.95 -2.31
C ALA A 167 -21.96 6.69 -0.99
N GLU A 168 -21.70 6.06 0.16
CA GLU A 168 -21.76 6.64 1.51
C GLU A 168 -20.37 7.14 1.99
#